data_a927409d282da5300c4ca227def5a53c
#
_entry.id   a927409d282da5300c4ca227def5a53c
#
_cell.length_a   1.000
_cell.length_b   1.000
_cell.length_c   1.000
_cell.angle_alpha   90.00
_cell.angle_beta   90.00
_cell.angle_gamma   90.00
#
_symmetry.space_group_name_H-M   'P 1'
#
loop_
_entity.id
_entity.type
_entity.pdbx_description
1 polymer ?
#
loop_
_entity_poly.entity_id
_entity_poly.type
_entity_poly.pdbx_seq_one_letter_code
_entity_poly.pdbx_strand_id
1 'polypeptide(L)'
;MCIRDRLVTSPWNGNWFVSLQGGASAFIGRPIGCADLFDRVQPSLSASVGKWFTPQIGARIGYGGWRFKDCNLTANDYHHFHADLMYNVLGGLYAKKENPRWGIVPYVGLGMMYNPQNGQKPFAISYGIQGQYRICKRLAALLEIGNASTFQNFDGYGEANRFGDNMLSVSAGLSFTIGKIGWKRTVDATPYIRQNEWLVEYACLLY
;
A
#
# COMPACT_ATOMS: atom_id res chain seq x y z
N MET A 1 -5.32 6.78 -33.79
CA MET A 1 -5.41 6.94 -32.31
C MET A 1 -4.08 6.47 -31.73
N CYS A 2 -3.10 7.38 -31.55
CA CYS A 2 -1.79 7.02 -31.02
C CYS A 2 -1.89 6.83 -29.51
N ILE A 3 -1.81 5.60 -29.07
CA ILE A 3 -1.66 5.25 -27.66
C ILE A 3 -0.24 5.67 -27.28
N ARG A 4 -0.09 6.84 -26.69
CA ARG A 4 1.15 7.29 -26.06
C ARG A 4 1.23 6.69 -24.67
N ASP A 5 1.48 5.41 -24.58
CA ASP A 5 1.86 4.76 -23.32
C ASP A 5 3.31 5.12 -23.00
N ARG A 6 3.48 6.28 -22.37
CA ARG A 6 4.74 6.64 -21.76
C ARG A 6 4.85 5.90 -20.43
N LEU A 7 5.53 4.78 -20.42
CA LEU A 7 5.94 4.13 -19.18
C LEU A 7 6.88 5.07 -18.42
N VAL A 8 6.33 5.72 -17.40
CA VAL A 8 7.07 6.60 -16.51
C VAL A 8 7.57 5.75 -15.35
N THR A 9 8.87 5.49 -15.31
CA THR A 9 9.47 4.66 -14.27
C THR A 9 10.27 5.48 -13.26
N SER A 10 10.35 4.98 -12.03
CA SER A 10 11.19 5.54 -10.98
C SER A 10 12.64 5.06 -11.13
N PRO A 11 13.65 5.92 -10.93
CA PRO A 11 15.01 5.45 -10.75
C PRO A 11 15.13 4.57 -9.51
N TRP A 12 16.11 3.65 -9.47
CA TRP A 12 16.27 2.72 -8.35
C TRP A 12 16.37 3.42 -6.99
N ASN A 13 17.07 4.56 -6.95
CA ASN A 13 17.28 5.38 -5.74
C ASN A 13 16.22 6.48 -5.52
N GLY A 14 15.09 6.42 -6.24
CA GLY A 14 14.03 7.43 -6.15
C GLY A 14 12.71 6.88 -5.63
N ASN A 15 11.88 7.80 -5.13
CA ASN A 15 10.51 7.58 -4.71
C ASN A 15 10.34 6.50 -3.61
N TRP A 16 11.35 6.32 -2.77
CA TRP A 16 11.23 5.57 -1.53
C TRP A 16 10.46 6.37 -0.50
N PHE A 17 9.71 5.72 0.34
CA PHE A 17 9.01 6.38 1.44
C PHE A 17 9.09 5.55 2.73
N VAL A 18 9.04 6.24 3.84
CA VAL A 18 8.81 5.68 5.17
C VAL A 18 7.55 6.28 5.72
N SER A 19 6.70 5.50 6.32
CA SER A 19 5.48 5.99 6.96
C SER A 19 5.36 5.50 8.40
N LEU A 20 4.75 6.35 9.23
CA LEU A 20 4.39 6.05 10.59
C LEU A 20 2.95 6.46 10.80
N GLN A 21 2.15 5.55 11.34
CA GLN A 21 0.73 5.77 11.56
C GLN A 21 0.33 5.27 12.94
N GLY A 22 -0.62 5.96 13.55
CA GLY A 22 -1.28 5.55 14.78
C GLY A 22 -2.78 5.50 14.56
N GLY A 23 -3.46 4.61 15.24
CA GLY A 23 -4.89 4.45 15.06
C GLY A 23 -5.50 3.49 16.04
N ALA A 24 -6.55 2.84 15.59
CA ALA A 24 -7.28 1.86 16.35
C ALA A 24 -7.49 0.60 15.51
N SER A 25 -7.45 -0.55 16.15
CA SER A 25 -7.80 -1.83 15.58
C SER A 25 -8.89 -2.52 16.40
N ALA A 26 -9.76 -3.24 15.72
CA ALA A 26 -10.82 -4.01 16.35
C ALA A 26 -10.83 -5.42 15.78
N PHE A 27 -10.79 -6.40 16.68
CA PHE A 27 -10.91 -7.80 16.32
C PHE A 27 -12.38 -8.13 16.06
N ILE A 28 -12.69 -8.64 14.89
CA ILE A 28 -14.06 -8.97 14.48
C ILE A 28 -14.34 -10.45 14.75
N GLY A 29 -13.30 -11.29 14.77
CA GLY A 29 -13.43 -12.73 14.88
C GLY A 29 -14.04 -13.33 13.61
N ARG A 30 -14.60 -14.53 13.75
CA ARG A 30 -15.12 -15.32 12.65
C ARG A 30 -16.62 -15.21 12.51
N PRO A 31 -17.14 -15.20 11.28
CA PRO A 31 -17.59 -14.06 10.51
C PRO A 31 -18.58 -13.25 11.33
N ILE A 32 -18.21 -12.05 11.74
CA ILE A 32 -19.07 -11.09 12.49
C ILE A 32 -19.74 -11.75 13.71
N GLY A 33 -18.95 -12.54 14.47
CA GLY A 33 -19.53 -13.41 15.48
C GLY A 33 -19.41 -12.93 16.91
N CYS A 34 -18.66 -11.86 17.17
CA CYS A 34 -18.54 -11.33 18.51
C CYS A 34 -19.43 -10.09 18.66
N ALA A 35 -20.26 -10.04 19.69
CA ALA A 35 -21.05 -8.84 20.03
C ALA A 35 -20.11 -7.65 20.33
N ASP A 36 -20.61 -6.44 20.10
CA ASP A 36 -19.98 -5.16 20.47
C ASP A 36 -18.57 -4.88 19.93
N LEU A 37 -18.52 -4.50 18.65
CA LEU A 37 -17.28 -4.10 17.96
C LEU A 37 -16.54 -2.98 18.71
N PHE A 38 -17.28 -2.03 19.29
CA PHE A 38 -16.70 -0.86 19.95
C PHE A 38 -15.98 -1.19 21.25
N ASP A 39 -16.39 -2.21 21.99
CA ASP A 39 -15.71 -2.63 23.23
C ASP A 39 -14.36 -3.30 22.96
N ARG A 40 -14.11 -3.72 21.71
CA ARG A 40 -12.87 -4.36 21.26
C ARG A 40 -11.90 -3.43 20.55
N VAL A 41 -12.27 -2.16 20.40
CA VAL A 41 -11.37 -1.16 19.84
C VAL A 41 -10.16 -0.98 20.75
N GLN A 42 -8.97 -1.18 20.21
CA GLN A 42 -7.70 -1.01 20.90
C GLN A 42 -6.78 -0.11 20.08
N PRO A 43 -5.86 0.61 20.72
CA PRO A 43 -4.87 1.40 20.02
C PRO A 43 -3.95 0.50 19.17
N SER A 44 -3.56 0.98 17.99
CA SER A 44 -2.64 0.32 17.10
C SER A 44 -1.61 1.30 16.55
N LEU A 45 -0.41 0.79 16.31
CA LEU A 45 0.68 1.51 15.66
C LEU A 45 1.13 0.73 14.44
N SER A 46 1.47 1.46 13.37
CA SER A 46 2.07 0.85 12.20
C SER A 46 3.20 1.70 11.64
N ALA A 47 4.20 1.02 11.12
CA ALA A 47 5.33 1.61 10.43
C ALA A 47 5.55 0.85 9.11
N SER A 48 5.85 1.55 8.03
CA SER A 48 6.16 0.90 6.78
C SER A 48 7.24 1.62 5.97
N VAL A 49 7.92 0.83 5.16
CA VAL A 49 8.88 1.30 4.17
C VAL A 49 8.44 0.78 2.82
N GLY A 50 8.41 1.65 1.83
CA GLY A 50 7.97 1.25 0.50
C GLY A 50 8.60 2.09 -0.60
N LYS A 51 8.24 1.73 -1.82
CA LYS A 51 8.72 2.38 -3.03
C LYS A 51 7.61 2.48 -4.06
N TRP A 52 7.52 3.64 -4.68
CA TRP A 52 6.73 3.83 -5.88
C TRP A 52 7.57 3.54 -7.11
N PHE A 53 7.22 2.52 -7.88
CA PHE A 53 7.88 2.15 -9.15
C PHE A 53 7.39 3.02 -10.30
N THR A 54 6.10 3.31 -10.30
CA THR A 54 5.42 4.22 -11.23
C THR A 54 4.52 5.18 -10.44
N PRO A 55 3.94 6.21 -11.06
CA PRO A 55 2.93 7.05 -10.39
C PRO A 55 1.71 6.28 -9.90
N GLN A 56 1.49 5.08 -10.42
CA GLN A 56 0.33 4.23 -10.14
C GLN A 56 0.66 3.05 -9.25
N ILE A 57 1.83 2.41 -9.43
CA ILE A 57 2.17 1.14 -8.79
C ILE A 57 3.29 1.34 -7.80
N GLY A 58 3.08 0.87 -6.59
CA GLY A 58 4.06 0.83 -5.53
C GLY A 58 3.99 -0.48 -4.75
N ALA A 59 4.99 -0.70 -3.92
CA ALA A 59 4.98 -1.78 -2.94
C ALA A 59 5.52 -1.26 -1.62
N ARG A 60 5.05 -1.86 -0.52
CA ARG A 60 5.56 -1.58 0.82
C ARG A 60 5.72 -2.86 1.63
N ILE A 61 6.64 -2.82 2.56
CA ILE A 61 6.75 -3.77 3.66
C ILE A 61 6.38 -3.00 4.92
N GLY A 62 5.48 -3.55 5.72
CA GLY A 62 4.95 -2.92 6.91
C GLY A 62 4.99 -3.82 8.12
N TYR A 63 5.00 -3.16 9.25
CA TYR A 63 4.78 -3.72 10.56
C TYR A 63 3.63 -2.97 11.20
N GLY A 64 2.67 -3.70 11.73
CA GLY A 64 1.57 -3.17 12.53
C GLY A 64 1.39 -4.01 13.78
N GLY A 65 0.79 -3.44 14.77
CA GLY A 65 0.47 -4.16 15.99
C GLY A 65 0.28 -3.24 17.18
N TRP A 66 0.16 -3.79 18.30
CA TRP A 66 0.13 -3.35 19.68
C TRP A 66 -0.84 -4.25 20.43
N ARG A 67 -2.11 -3.84 20.61
CA ARG A 67 -3.09 -4.59 21.39
C ARG A 67 -4.35 -4.88 20.62
N PHE A 68 -4.97 -6.00 20.91
CA PHE A 68 -6.33 -6.33 20.49
C PHE A 68 -7.08 -6.97 21.64
N LYS A 69 -8.39 -6.94 21.61
CA LYS A 69 -9.24 -7.70 22.50
C LYS A 69 -9.88 -8.84 21.73
N ASP A 70 -9.76 -10.05 22.28
CA ASP A 70 -10.41 -11.25 21.75
C ASP A 70 -11.94 -11.22 21.95
N CYS A 71 -12.62 -12.30 21.56
CA CYS A 71 -14.08 -12.43 21.75
C CYS A 71 -14.51 -12.43 23.23
N ASN A 72 -13.59 -12.73 24.15
CA ASN A 72 -13.83 -12.72 25.59
C ASN A 72 -13.44 -11.38 26.25
N LEU A 73 -13.18 -10.35 25.44
CA LEU A 73 -12.72 -9.02 25.88
C LEU A 73 -11.37 -9.04 26.61
N THR A 74 -10.59 -10.12 26.50
CA THR A 74 -9.24 -10.20 27.06
C THR A 74 -8.27 -9.43 26.18
N ALA A 75 -7.50 -8.53 26.77
CA ALA A 75 -6.52 -7.75 26.03
C ALA A 75 -5.24 -8.57 25.80
N ASN A 76 -4.88 -8.73 24.54
CA ASN A 76 -3.71 -9.44 24.09
C ASN A 76 -2.85 -8.55 23.20
N ASP A 77 -1.53 -8.80 23.18
CA ASP A 77 -0.64 -8.14 22.24
C ASP A 77 -0.62 -8.89 20.90
N TYR A 78 -0.37 -8.16 19.82
CA TYR A 78 -0.19 -8.78 18.50
C TYR A 78 0.85 -8.05 17.67
N HIS A 79 1.43 -8.79 16.75
CA HIS A 79 2.37 -8.30 15.76
C HIS A 79 1.91 -8.73 14.37
N HIS A 80 1.89 -7.82 13.43
CA HIS A 80 1.51 -8.08 12.04
C HIS A 80 2.61 -7.59 11.11
N PHE A 81 3.25 -8.51 10.41
CA PHE A 81 4.22 -8.23 9.34
C PHE A 81 3.55 -8.48 8.01
N HIS A 82 3.62 -7.53 7.10
CA HIS A 82 2.97 -7.64 5.80
C HIS A 82 3.78 -7.00 4.69
N ALA A 83 3.58 -7.50 3.47
CA ALA A 83 4.08 -6.91 2.25
C ALA A 83 2.89 -6.65 1.33
N ASP A 84 2.70 -5.40 0.94
CA ASP A 84 1.54 -4.96 0.17
C ASP A 84 1.93 -4.44 -1.21
N LEU A 85 1.09 -4.76 -2.18
CA LEU A 85 1.04 -4.12 -3.48
C LEU A 85 0.04 -2.96 -3.44
N MET A 86 0.45 -1.79 -3.93
CA MET A 86 -0.30 -0.55 -3.82
C MET A 86 -0.61 -0.01 -5.22
N TYR A 87 -1.86 0.44 -5.42
CA TYR A 87 -2.27 1.04 -6.68
C TYR A 87 -2.87 2.43 -6.45
N ASN A 88 -2.20 3.48 -6.95
CA ASN A 88 -2.72 4.84 -6.86
C ASN A 88 -3.67 5.14 -8.02
N VAL A 89 -4.97 5.10 -7.74
CA VAL A 89 -6.03 5.33 -8.73
C VAL A 89 -5.94 6.72 -9.35
N LEU A 90 -5.71 7.74 -8.52
CA LEU A 90 -5.63 9.13 -8.99
C LEU A 90 -4.33 9.42 -9.75
N GLY A 91 -3.25 8.69 -9.45
CA GLY A 91 -1.99 8.79 -10.19
C GLY A 91 -2.13 8.45 -11.67
N GLY A 92 -3.07 7.55 -12.00
CA GLY A 92 -3.41 7.20 -13.37
C GLY A 92 -4.31 8.20 -14.09
N LEU A 93 -5.34 8.66 -13.39
CA LEU A 93 -6.33 9.61 -13.94
C LEU A 93 -5.71 10.99 -14.18
N TYR A 94 -4.81 11.43 -13.32
CA TYR A 94 -4.13 12.72 -13.40
C TYR A 94 -2.71 12.63 -13.99
N ALA A 95 -2.45 11.68 -14.88
CA ALA A 95 -1.14 11.50 -15.54
C ALA A 95 -0.60 12.76 -16.24
N LYS A 96 -1.45 13.75 -16.52
CA LYS A 96 -1.09 15.07 -17.06
C LYS A 96 -0.61 16.06 -15.98
N LYS A 97 -1.02 15.89 -14.72
CA LYS A 97 -0.54 16.71 -13.59
C LYS A 97 0.68 16.06 -12.96
N GLU A 98 1.80 16.73 -13.00
CA GLU A 98 3.09 16.20 -12.49
C GLU A 98 3.05 15.81 -11.01
N ASN A 99 2.13 16.36 -10.22
CA ASN A 99 2.06 16.11 -8.79
C ASN A 99 0.63 16.34 -8.24
N PRO A 100 -0.28 15.36 -8.32
CA PRO A 100 -1.57 15.49 -7.68
C PRO A 100 -1.39 15.60 -6.15
N ARG A 101 -2.17 16.47 -5.50
CA ARG A 101 -2.14 16.63 -4.04
C ARG A 101 -2.82 15.48 -3.33
N TRP A 102 -3.85 14.91 -3.94
CA TRP A 102 -4.63 13.80 -3.41
C TRP A 102 -4.24 12.48 -4.07
N GLY A 103 -4.24 11.41 -3.30
CA GLY A 103 -4.09 10.04 -3.76
C GLY A 103 -5.12 9.15 -3.07
N ILE A 104 -5.69 8.22 -3.83
CA ILE A 104 -6.49 7.11 -3.30
C ILE A 104 -5.78 5.84 -3.71
N VAL A 105 -5.37 5.07 -2.72
CA VAL A 105 -4.46 3.94 -2.90
C VAL A 105 -5.07 2.69 -2.27
N PRO A 106 -5.90 1.93 -3.01
CA PRO A 106 -6.19 0.55 -2.63
C PRO A 106 -4.89 -0.27 -2.58
N TYR A 107 -4.86 -1.21 -1.66
CA TYR A 107 -3.75 -2.15 -1.53
C TYR A 107 -4.23 -3.54 -1.17
N VAL A 108 -3.43 -4.51 -1.52
CA VAL A 108 -3.56 -5.91 -1.12
C VAL A 108 -2.19 -6.48 -0.83
N GLY A 109 -2.09 -7.29 0.19
CA GLY A 109 -0.84 -7.86 0.61
C GLY A 109 -0.96 -9.21 1.30
N LEU A 110 0.18 -9.79 1.55
CA LEU A 110 0.34 -11.01 2.29
C LEU A 110 1.20 -10.73 3.52
N GLY A 111 0.87 -11.39 4.61
CA GLY A 111 1.59 -11.19 5.87
C GLY A 111 1.49 -12.37 6.80
N MET A 112 2.00 -12.15 7.98
CA MET A 112 1.95 -13.08 9.10
C MET A 112 1.56 -12.29 10.35
N MET A 113 0.56 -12.77 11.07
CA MET A 113 0.20 -12.27 12.38
C MET A 113 0.80 -13.17 13.46
N TYR A 114 1.25 -12.57 14.53
CA TYR A 114 1.82 -13.29 15.68
C TYR A 114 1.12 -12.83 16.95
N ASN A 115 0.59 -13.80 17.67
CA ASN A 115 0.02 -13.61 19.01
C ASN A 115 0.96 -14.25 20.05
N PRO A 116 1.65 -13.45 20.86
CA PRO A 116 2.62 -13.97 21.84
C PRO A 116 1.99 -14.81 22.96
N GLN A 117 0.70 -14.58 23.29
CA GLN A 117 0.04 -15.28 24.41
C GLN A 117 -0.25 -16.74 24.10
N ASN A 118 -0.67 -17.04 22.88
CA ASN A 118 -1.02 -18.41 22.48
C ASN A 118 0.00 -19.02 21.50
N GLY A 119 1.03 -18.25 21.09
CA GLY A 119 2.07 -18.70 20.16
C GLY A 119 1.60 -18.90 18.72
N GLN A 120 0.38 -18.52 18.37
CA GLN A 120 -0.17 -18.67 17.03
C GLN A 120 0.51 -17.72 16.03
N LYS A 121 0.80 -18.24 14.83
CA LYS A 121 1.48 -17.50 13.74
C LYS A 121 0.75 -17.71 12.41
N PRO A 122 -0.54 -17.35 12.32
CA PRO A 122 -1.28 -17.54 11.09
C PRO A 122 -0.78 -16.64 9.98
N PHE A 123 -0.82 -17.15 8.75
CA PHE A 123 -0.77 -16.31 7.55
C PHE A 123 -1.99 -15.43 7.49
N ALA A 124 -1.79 -14.20 7.01
CA ALA A 124 -2.84 -13.21 6.84
C ALA A 124 -2.79 -12.58 5.44
N ILE A 125 -3.96 -12.26 4.93
CA ILE A 125 -4.11 -11.36 3.77
C ILE A 125 -4.51 -10.00 4.31
N SER A 126 -3.73 -8.98 3.98
CA SER A 126 -4.03 -7.58 4.26
C SER A 126 -4.66 -6.94 3.02
N TYR A 127 -5.67 -6.13 3.22
CA TYR A 127 -6.28 -5.33 2.16
C TYR A 127 -6.96 -4.10 2.74
N GLY A 128 -7.02 -3.05 1.94
CA GLY A 128 -7.62 -1.81 2.39
C GLY A 128 -7.46 -0.67 1.39
N ILE A 129 -7.78 0.52 1.87
CA ILE A 129 -7.69 1.74 1.10
C ILE A 129 -6.96 2.78 1.95
N GLN A 130 -5.97 3.43 1.35
CA GLN A 130 -5.21 4.51 1.93
C GLN A 130 -5.48 5.80 1.16
N GLY A 131 -6.00 6.81 1.86
CA GLY A 131 -6.04 8.19 1.39
C GLY A 131 -4.71 8.86 1.65
N GLN A 132 -4.20 9.60 0.67
CA GLN A 132 -2.96 10.37 0.80
C GLN A 132 -3.22 11.83 0.47
N TYR A 133 -2.74 12.73 1.32
CA TYR A 133 -2.74 14.16 1.04
C TYR A 133 -1.33 14.72 1.12
N ARG A 134 -0.80 15.21 0.02
CA ARG A 134 0.54 15.77 -0.05
C ARG A 134 0.59 17.17 0.54
N ILE A 135 1.23 17.29 1.70
CA ILE A 135 1.43 18.56 2.41
C ILE A 135 2.53 19.36 1.73
N CYS A 136 3.66 18.71 1.45
CA CYS A 136 4.79 19.31 0.74
C CYS A 136 5.45 18.28 -0.20
N LYS A 137 6.58 18.63 -0.83
CA LYS A 137 7.25 17.76 -1.81
C LYS A 137 7.65 16.39 -1.22
N ARG A 138 7.95 16.33 0.07
CA ARG A 138 8.45 15.12 0.75
C ARG A 138 7.50 14.55 1.79
N LEU A 139 6.53 15.31 2.25
CA LEU A 139 5.65 14.93 3.34
C LEU A 139 4.22 14.79 2.86
N ALA A 140 3.59 13.69 3.20
CA ALA A 140 2.17 13.44 2.96
C ALA A 140 1.48 12.98 4.25
N ALA A 141 0.26 13.46 4.48
CA ALA A 141 -0.64 12.90 5.47
C ALA A 141 -1.31 11.66 4.90
N LEU A 142 -1.51 10.66 5.74
CA LEU A 142 -2.14 9.39 5.42
C LEU A 142 -3.37 9.19 6.29
N LEU A 143 -4.40 8.60 5.69
CA LEU A 143 -5.55 8.02 6.39
C LEU A 143 -5.80 6.65 5.77
N GLU A 144 -5.79 5.61 6.57
CA GLU A 144 -5.89 4.24 6.10
C GLU A 144 -7.02 3.49 6.82
N ILE A 145 -7.80 2.77 6.04
CA ILE A 145 -8.78 1.80 6.53
C ILE A 145 -8.38 0.47 5.92
N GLY A 146 -8.04 -0.49 6.77
CA GLY A 146 -7.56 -1.79 6.37
C GLY A 146 -8.19 -2.93 7.14
N ASN A 147 -8.11 -4.11 6.58
CA ASN A 147 -8.48 -5.36 7.21
C ASN A 147 -7.37 -6.38 7.00
N ALA A 148 -7.09 -7.17 8.03
CA ALA A 148 -6.24 -8.34 7.96
C ALA A 148 -7.08 -9.58 8.25
N SER A 149 -7.14 -10.50 7.28
CA SER A 149 -7.86 -11.77 7.41
C SER A 149 -6.86 -12.91 7.54
N THR A 150 -6.94 -13.66 8.63
CA THR A 150 -6.06 -14.81 8.88
C THR A 150 -6.65 -16.10 8.29
N PHE A 151 -5.79 -17.04 7.93
CA PHE A 151 -6.22 -18.37 7.45
C PHE A 151 -6.47 -19.39 8.57
N GLN A 152 -6.15 -19.04 9.81
CA GLN A 152 -6.31 -19.88 10.99
C GLN A 152 -6.83 -19.01 12.15
N ASN A 153 -7.27 -19.66 13.21
CA ASN A 153 -7.67 -18.97 14.42
C ASN A 153 -6.48 -18.19 15.02
N PHE A 154 -6.65 -16.90 15.16
CA PHE A 154 -5.64 -16.00 15.72
C PHE A 154 -5.80 -15.85 17.23
N ASP A 155 -7.00 -15.87 17.75
CA ASP A 155 -7.32 -15.79 19.18
C ASP A 155 -7.13 -17.11 19.92
N GLY A 156 -7.03 -18.23 19.19
CA GLY A 156 -6.89 -19.59 19.75
C GLY A 156 -8.21 -20.25 20.13
N TYR A 157 -9.35 -19.61 19.91
CA TYR A 157 -10.68 -20.16 20.17
C TYR A 157 -11.38 -20.55 18.87
N GLY A 158 -12.00 -21.75 18.86
CA GLY A 158 -12.79 -22.25 17.74
C GLY A 158 -12.06 -23.21 16.80
N GLU A 159 -12.78 -23.75 15.82
CA GLU A 159 -12.23 -24.69 14.86
C GLU A 159 -11.42 -23.98 13.77
N ALA A 160 -10.25 -24.53 13.43
CA ALA A 160 -9.39 -24.07 12.34
C ALA A 160 -10.07 -24.36 10.99
N ASN A 161 -10.81 -23.42 10.47
CA ASN A 161 -11.42 -23.49 9.14
C ASN A 161 -10.70 -22.55 8.14
N ARG A 162 -11.01 -22.71 6.84
CA ARG A 162 -10.33 -22.05 5.71
C ARG A 162 -10.29 -20.52 5.75
N PHE A 163 -11.23 -19.86 6.42
CA PHE A 163 -11.23 -18.43 6.66
C PHE A 163 -11.20 -18.21 8.17
N GLY A 164 -10.11 -17.66 8.64
CA GLY A 164 -9.88 -17.36 10.05
C GLY A 164 -10.42 -16.00 10.46
N ASP A 165 -9.79 -15.45 11.48
CA ASP A 165 -10.21 -14.24 12.12
C ASP A 165 -9.91 -12.99 11.30
N ASN A 166 -10.70 -11.96 11.48
CA ASN A 166 -10.57 -10.68 10.84
C ASN A 166 -10.22 -9.60 11.84
N MET A 167 -9.29 -8.73 11.47
CA MET A 167 -8.92 -7.55 12.25
C MET A 167 -9.06 -6.29 11.41
N LEU A 168 -10.04 -5.47 11.75
CA LEU A 168 -10.25 -4.17 11.13
C LEU A 168 -9.33 -3.13 11.78
N SER A 169 -8.77 -2.23 10.98
CA SER A 169 -7.95 -1.13 11.47
C SER A 169 -8.28 0.18 10.76
N VAL A 170 -8.23 1.25 11.54
CA VAL A 170 -8.32 2.62 11.03
C VAL A 170 -7.14 3.39 11.61
N SER A 171 -6.32 3.96 10.75
CA SER A 171 -5.11 4.66 11.17
C SER A 171 -4.89 5.95 10.39
N ALA A 172 -4.24 6.91 11.05
CA ALA A 172 -3.80 8.15 10.45
C ALA A 172 -2.32 8.39 10.77
N GLY A 173 -1.62 9.04 9.87
CA GLY A 173 -0.19 9.27 10.07
C GLY A 173 0.45 10.10 8.98
N LEU A 174 1.77 9.97 8.91
CA LEU A 174 2.61 10.72 7.99
C LEU A 174 3.50 9.78 7.19
N SER A 175 3.72 10.14 5.94
CA SER A 175 4.67 9.50 5.05
C SER A 175 5.73 10.50 4.61
N PHE A 176 6.99 10.11 4.71
CA PHE A 176 8.13 10.90 4.28
C PHE A 176 8.83 10.25 3.09
N THR A 177 8.95 10.98 1.98
CA THR A 177 9.61 10.49 0.76
C THR A 177 11.11 10.74 0.82
N ILE A 178 11.89 9.68 0.60
CA ILE A 178 13.36 9.65 0.66
C ILE A 178 13.92 9.54 -0.77
N GLY A 179 15.11 10.09 -0.97
CA GLY A 179 15.83 10.03 -2.24
C GLY A 179 15.34 11.04 -3.27
N LYS A 180 15.54 10.73 -4.54
CA LYS A 180 15.13 11.58 -5.65
C LYS A 180 13.62 11.46 -5.85
N ILE A 181 12.95 12.61 -5.89
CA ILE A 181 11.51 12.68 -6.15
C ILE A 181 11.31 12.98 -7.63
N GLY A 182 10.49 12.19 -8.28
CA GLY A 182 10.12 12.40 -9.67
C GLY A 182 10.21 11.14 -10.51
N TRP A 183 9.75 11.29 -11.73
CA TRP A 183 9.61 10.20 -12.68
C TRP A 183 10.50 10.46 -13.88
N LYS A 184 11.21 9.45 -14.38
CA LYS A 184 11.90 9.53 -15.66
C LYS A 184 10.86 9.40 -16.77
N ARG A 185 10.71 10.44 -17.57
CA ARG A 185 9.96 10.33 -18.82
C ARG A 185 10.84 9.63 -19.84
N THR A 186 10.35 8.59 -20.48
CA THR A 186 10.96 8.08 -21.71
C THR A 186 10.84 9.17 -22.75
N VAL A 187 11.98 9.61 -23.28
CA VAL A 187 12.00 10.56 -24.40
C VAL A 187 11.32 9.85 -25.55
N ASP A 188 10.30 10.48 -26.14
CA ASP A 188 9.64 9.98 -27.33
C ASP A 188 10.64 10.09 -28.48
N ALA A 189 11.27 8.97 -28.83
CA ALA A 189 12.24 8.91 -29.92
C ALA A 189 11.59 8.94 -31.31
N THR A 190 10.27 8.83 -31.40
CA THR A 190 9.51 8.80 -32.67
C THR A 190 9.83 9.98 -33.59
N PRO A 191 9.93 11.24 -33.11
CA PRO A 191 10.28 12.35 -33.99
C PRO A 191 11.70 12.23 -34.55
N TYR A 192 12.65 11.68 -33.76
CA TYR A 192 14.04 11.48 -34.22
C TYR A 192 14.14 10.34 -35.22
N ILE A 193 13.40 9.25 -35.01
CA ILE A 193 13.34 8.12 -35.93
C ILE A 193 12.76 8.60 -37.27
N ARG A 194 11.65 9.32 -37.25
CA ARG A 194 11.00 9.85 -38.46
C ARG A 194 11.90 10.85 -39.19
N GLN A 195 12.66 11.66 -38.48
CA GLN A 195 13.62 12.59 -39.06
C GLN A 195 14.80 11.86 -39.72
N ASN A 196 15.31 10.77 -39.11
CA ASN A 196 16.34 9.96 -39.68
C ASN A 196 15.87 9.17 -40.93
N GLU A 197 14.66 8.63 -40.89
CA GLU A 197 14.07 7.96 -42.07
C GLU A 197 13.94 8.94 -43.26
N TRP A 198 13.47 10.16 -42.97
CA TRP A 198 13.38 11.20 -44.02
C TRP A 198 14.75 11.61 -44.56
N LEU A 199 15.77 11.74 -43.70
CA LEU A 199 17.15 12.04 -44.16
C LEU A 199 17.76 10.94 -44.99
N VAL A 200 17.52 9.67 -44.67
CA VAL A 200 17.96 8.51 -45.42
C VAL A 200 17.29 8.48 -46.79
N GLU A 201 15.99 8.73 -46.87
CA GLU A 201 15.23 8.80 -48.10
C GLU A 201 15.73 9.95 -49.00
N TYR A 202 16.04 11.11 -48.43
CA TYR A 202 16.59 12.25 -49.15
C TYR A 202 18.02 11.97 -49.67
N ALA A 203 18.84 11.26 -48.90
CA ALA A 203 20.18 10.86 -49.32
C ALA A 203 20.15 9.85 -50.50
N CYS A 204 19.18 8.94 -50.50
CA CYS A 204 18.98 7.99 -51.62
C CYS A 204 18.47 8.67 -52.89
N LEU A 205 17.86 9.86 -52.83
CA LEU A 205 17.42 10.60 -54.03
C LEU A 205 18.51 11.48 -54.63
N LEU A 206 19.62 11.70 -53.92
CA LEU A 206 20.75 12.52 -54.36
C LEU A 206 21.92 11.70 -55.00
N TYR A 207 21.81 10.36 -55.01
CA TYR A 207 22.74 9.43 -55.64
C TYR A 207 22.01 8.59 -56.69
#